data_63e0ff702f75a8c9dc20bef8a641dcba
#
_entry.id   63e0ff702f75a8c9dc20bef8a641dcba
#
_cell.length_a   1.000
_cell.length_b   1.000
_cell.length_c   1.000
_cell.angle_alpha   90.00
_cell.angle_beta   90.00
_cell.angle_gamma   90.00
#
_symmetry.space_group_name_H-M   'P 1'
#
loop_
_entity.id
_entity.type
_entity.pdbx_description
1 polymer ?
#
loop_
_entity_poly.entity_id
_entity_poly.type
_entity_poly.pdbx_seq_one_letter_code
_entity_poly.pdbx_strand_id
1 'polypeptide(L)'
;MARIVLKFGGTSVGDPERIKAVAVRVKAEVDAGHEVAVVVSAMSGETNRLVGYVEDISPLYDAREYDVVVSSGEQVTSGLLALALQELGIKARSWQGWQIPIHTDTAHAKARIESIDGENLIACMKQGEVVVVPGFQGISQDGRISTLGRGGSDTSAVGLAAALKADRCDIYTDVEGIYTADPRIVAKAHKLEKITYEEMLEMASVGAKVLQTRAVEMAMKHAVRIQVLSSFTNKPGTLVVDEDEVVEHELVSGIAYSRDEAKITLSQVADRPGVAARIFGPLADASVNVDMIVQNVSDNGKATDLTFTVTRSDLERAVDILKQRKEDLGYQALNWDSDVVKVSVIGVGMRSHAGVAQRMFKSLADEGINIQVISTSEIKVSVLIAEEFTERAVRALHTVYGLDGE
;
A
#
# COMPACT_ATOMS: atom_id res chain seq x y z
N MET A 1 -24.66 -17.41 7.12
CA MET A 1 -23.37 -17.95 7.55
C MET A 1 -22.37 -17.63 6.44
N ALA A 2 -21.42 -16.77 6.72
CA ALA A 2 -20.37 -16.38 5.78
C ALA A 2 -19.00 -16.78 6.36
N ARG A 3 -18.00 -16.94 5.54
CA ARG A 3 -16.61 -17.08 5.97
C ARG A 3 -15.91 -15.74 5.82
N ILE A 4 -15.34 -15.22 6.89
CA ILE A 4 -14.70 -13.92 6.92
C ILE A 4 -13.29 -13.99 7.49
N VAL A 5 -12.41 -13.18 6.92
CA VAL A 5 -11.06 -12.95 7.46
C VAL A 5 -11.01 -11.56 8.04
N LEU A 6 -10.65 -11.43 9.30
CA LEU A 6 -10.50 -10.16 9.99
C LEU A 6 -9.01 -9.87 10.17
N LYS A 7 -8.53 -8.71 9.75
CA LYS A 7 -7.15 -8.29 10.00
C LYS A 7 -7.10 -7.10 10.95
N PHE A 8 -6.26 -7.19 11.97
CA PHE A 8 -6.04 -6.10 12.91
C PHE A 8 -4.61 -5.57 12.84
N GLY A 9 -4.47 -4.27 12.55
CA GLY A 9 -3.18 -3.58 12.50
C GLY A 9 -2.55 -3.38 13.88
N GLY A 10 -1.27 -3.00 13.91
CA GLY A 10 -0.50 -2.85 15.16
C GLY A 10 -1.14 -1.87 16.16
N THR A 11 -1.75 -0.78 15.68
CA THR A 11 -2.49 0.17 16.54
C THR A 11 -3.74 -0.45 17.16
N SER A 12 -4.36 -1.41 16.49
CA SER A 12 -5.55 -2.13 16.96
C SER A 12 -5.22 -3.13 18.07
N VAL A 13 -4.00 -3.65 18.10
CA VAL A 13 -3.50 -4.66 19.06
C VAL A 13 -2.31 -4.14 19.87
N GLY A 14 -2.23 -2.80 20.07
CA GLY A 14 -1.08 -2.12 20.62
C GLY A 14 -0.74 -2.44 22.07
N ASP A 15 -1.70 -2.97 22.81
CA ASP A 15 -1.57 -3.35 24.22
C ASP A 15 -2.60 -4.43 24.59
N PRO A 16 -2.51 -5.09 25.78
CA PRO A 16 -3.44 -6.12 26.19
C PRO A 16 -4.91 -5.68 26.24
N GLU A 17 -5.21 -4.44 26.61
CA GLU A 17 -6.59 -3.95 26.66
C GLU A 17 -7.19 -3.82 25.25
N ARG A 18 -6.40 -3.39 24.27
CA ARG A 18 -6.80 -3.37 22.86
C ARG A 18 -7.00 -4.78 22.31
N ILE A 19 -6.14 -5.73 22.68
CA ILE A 19 -6.31 -7.14 22.29
C ILE A 19 -7.63 -7.70 22.84
N LYS A 20 -8.02 -7.39 24.08
CA LYS A 20 -9.32 -7.77 24.64
C LYS A 20 -10.48 -7.12 23.88
N ALA A 21 -10.34 -5.83 23.50
CA ALA A 21 -11.36 -5.16 22.68
C ALA A 21 -11.51 -5.80 21.29
N VAL A 22 -10.41 -6.21 20.67
CA VAL A 22 -10.41 -6.98 19.42
C VAL A 22 -11.11 -8.33 19.63
N ALA A 23 -10.84 -9.04 20.71
CA ALA A 23 -11.51 -10.32 21.02
C ALA A 23 -13.04 -10.17 21.12
N VAL A 24 -13.53 -9.07 21.73
CA VAL A 24 -14.98 -8.77 21.79
C VAL A 24 -15.54 -8.55 20.38
N ARG A 25 -14.82 -7.88 19.50
CA ARG A 25 -15.25 -7.65 18.11
C ARG A 25 -15.28 -8.94 17.31
N VAL A 26 -14.26 -9.80 17.45
CA VAL A 26 -14.24 -11.14 16.84
C VAL A 26 -15.40 -11.99 17.35
N LYS A 27 -15.69 -11.90 18.66
CA LYS A 27 -16.85 -12.61 19.25
C LYS A 27 -18.16 -12.20 18.60
N ALA A 28 -18.37 -10.92 18.30
CA ALA A 28 -19.58 -10.45 17.66
C ALA A 28 -19.84 -11.13 16.29
N GLU A 29 -18.77 -11.35 15.50
CA GLU A 29 -18.88 -12.04 14.21
C GLU A 29 -19.15 -13.54 14.39
N VAL A 30 -18.55 -14.15 15.40
CA VAL A 30 -18.83 -15.56 15.76
C VAL A 30 -20.28 -15.72 16.23
N ASP A 31 -20.77 -14.82 17.09
CA ASP A 31 -22.15 -14.81 17.58
C ASP A 31 -23.17 -14.58 16.45
N ALA A 32 -22.77 -13.86 15.39
CA ALA A 32 -23.56 -13.70 14.16
C ALA A 32 -23.60 -14.97 13.29
N GLY A 33 -22.87 -16.02 13.68
CA GLY A 33 -22.85 -17.32 13.00
C GLY A 33 -21.89 -17.42 11.83
N HIS A 34 -20.85 -16.58 11.79
CA HIS A 34 -19.82 -16.61 10.77
C HIS A 34 -18.68 -17.58 11.11
N GLU A 35 -18.05 -18.15 10.09
CA GLU A 35 -16.75 -18.82 10.19
C GLU A 35 -15.65 -17.73 10.17
N VAL A 36 -14.83 -17.64 11.23
CA VAL A 36 -13.90 -16.50 11.42
C VAL A 36 -12.45 -16.95 11.45
N ALA A 37 -11.63 -16.35 10.60
CA ALA A 37 -10.17 -16.34 10.72
C ALA A 37 -9.69 -14.92 11.03
N VAL A 38 -8.65 -14.81 11.86
CA VAL A 38 -8.11 -13.51 12.28
C VAL A 38 -6.62 -13.44 11.95
N VAL A 39 -6.19 -12.38 11.29
CA VAL A 39 -4.78 -12.06 11.05
C VAL A 39 -4.39 -10.86 11.91
N VAL A 40 -3.30 -10.98 12.66
CA VAL A 40 -2.81 -9.92 13.53
C VAL A 40 -1.43 -9.44 13.13
N SER A 41 -1.20 -8.13 13.28
CA SER A 41 0.14 -7.53 13.26
C SER A 41 0.80 -7.63 14.63
N ALA A 42 2.09 -7.36 14.72
CA ALA A 42 2.76 -7.11 15.98
C ALA A 42 2.14 -5.91 16.71
N MET A 43 2.27 -5.83 18.03
CA MET A 43 1.89 -4.66 18.82
C MET A 43 2.60 -3.41 18.30
N SER A 44 1.93 -2.25 18.42
CA SER A 44 2.46 -0.98 17.92
C SER A 44 3.87 -0.70 18.44
N GLY A 45 4.81 -0.40 17.53
CA GLY A 45 6.22 -0.14 17.86
C GLY A 45 7.10 -1.40 18.03
N GLU A 46 6.50 -2.59 18.19
CA GLU A 46 7.24 -3.81 18.47
C GLU A 46 8.17 -4.21 17.31
N THR A 47 7.69 -4.16 16.07
CA THR A 47 8.51 -4.46 14.90
C THR A 47 9.73 -3.53 14.82
N ASN A 48 9.54 -2.22 15.05
CA ASN A 48 10.65 -1.26 15.04
C ASN A 48 11.65 -1.53 16.16
N ARG A 49 11.18 -1.95 17.35
CA ARG A 49 12.04 -2.35 18.47
C ARG A 49 12.90 -3.57 18.11
N LEU A 50 12.31 -4.58 17.48
CA LEU A 50 12.99 -5.77 17.03
C LEU A 50 14.02 -5.47 15.92
N VAL A 51 13.65 -4.61 14.97
CA VAL A 51 14.58 -4.11 13.93
C VAL A 51 15.78 -3.42 14.58
N GLY A 52 15.55 -2.53 15.56
CA GLY A 52 16.63 -1.86 16.29
C GLY A 52 17.61 -2.86 16.93
N TYR A 53 17.12 -3.95 17.52
CA TYR A 53 18.03 -4.99 18.08
C TYR A 53 18.90 -5.65 17.01
N VAL A 54 18.36 -5.90 15.81
CA VAL A 54 19.15 -6.47 14.71
C VAL A 54 20.21 -5.49 14.25
N GLU A 55 19.86 -4.22 14.07
CA GLU A 55 20.77 -3.16 13.63
C GLU A 55 21.89 -2.90 14.66
N ASP A 56 21.56 -2.91 15.96
CA ASP A 56 22.53 -2.75 17.05
C ASP A 56 23.54 -3.90 17.11
N ILE A 57 23.15 -5.12 16.74
CA ILE A 57 24.05 -6.29 16.72
C ILE A 57 24.88 -6.34 15.44
N SER A 58 24.26 -6.08 14.28
CA SER A 58 24.95 -6.16 13.01
C SER A 58 24.33 -5.20 11.98
N PRO A 59 24.98 -4.11 11.62
CA PRO A 59 24.51 -3.20 10.55
C PRO A 59 24.42 -3.86 9.17
N LEU A 60 25.16 -4.94 8.95
CA LEU A 60 25.13 -5.75 7.72
C LEU A 60 24.60 -7.16 8.02
N TYR A 61 23.38 -7.22 8.53
CA TYR A 61 22.75 -8.46 8.96
C TYR A 61 22.35 -9.40 7.80
N ASP A 62 22.34 -10.70 8.09
CA ASP A 62 21.71 -11.70 7.20
C ASP A 62 20.20 -11.54 7.26
N ALA A 63 19.56 -11.35 6.12
CA ALA A 63 18.11 -11.15 6.02
C ALA A 63 17.31 -12.35 6.54
N ARG A 64 17.87 -13.55 6.52
CA ARG A 64 17.24 -14.78 7.08
C ARG A 64 17.15 -14.73 8.59
N GLU A 65 18.20 -14.27 9.27
CA GLU A 65 18.20 -14.10 10.73
C GLU A 65 17.35 -12.87 11.14
N TYR A 66 17.35 -11.80 10.33
CA TYR A 66 16.42 -10.68 10.49
C TYR A 66 14.97 -11.18 10.52
N ASP A 67 14.57 -11.99 9.55
CA ASP A 67 13.20 -12.53 9.48
C ASP A 67 12.80 -13.31 10.72
N VAL A 68 13.72 -14.12 11.28
CA VAL A 68 13.47 -14.86 12.53
C VAL A 68 13.18 -13.93 13.70
N VAL A 69 13.95 -12.84 13.82
CA VAL A 69 13.77 -11.88 14.92
C VAL A 69 12.47 -11.09 14.77
N VAL A 70 12.26 -10.47 13.60
CA VAL A 70 11.16 -9.51 13.44
C VAL A 70 9.79 -10.19 13.36
N SER A 71 9.70 -11.43 12.90
CA SER A 71 8.45 -12.20 12.85
C SER A 71 7.91 -12.60 14.22
N SER A 72 8.72 -12.54 15.29
CA SER A 72 8.32 -12.93 16.64
C SER A 72 7.22 -12.02 17.22
N GLY A 73 7.14 -10.77 16.78
CA GLY A 73 6.13 -9.82 17.26
C GLY A 73 4.70 -10.30 16.99
N GLU A 74 4.42 -10.73 15.80
CA GLU A 74 3.11 -11.27 15.40
C GLU A 74 2.81 -12.61 16.06
N GLN A 75 3.82 -13.42 16.33
CA GLN A 75 3.66 -14.70 17.06
C GLN A 75 3.15 -14.45 18.48
N VAL A 76 3.72 -13.47 19.17
CA VAL A 76 3.24 -13.05 20.51
C VAL A 76 1.80 -12.59 20.45
N THR A 77 1.49 -11.68 19.52
CA THR A 77 0.13 -11.09 19.40
C THR A 77 -0.92 -12.15 19.08
N SER A 78 -0.60 -13.11 18.18
CA SER A 78 -1.54 -14.19 17.83
C SER A 78 -1.88 -15.09 19.01
N GLY A 79 -0.87 -15.43 19.83
CA GLY A 79 -1.08 -16.19 21.07
C GLY A 79 -1.93 -15.42 22.09
N LEU A 80 -1.64 -14.14 22.31
CA LEU A 80 -2.39 -13.29 23.24
C LEU A 80 -3.87 -13.13 22.81
N LEU A 81 -4.13 -12.94 21.52
CA LEU A 81 -5.51 -12.86 21.03
C LEU A 81 -6.25 -14.20 21.18
N ALA A 82 -5.60 -15.33 20.90
CA ALA A 82 -6.21 -16.65 21.11
C ALA A 82 -6.60 -16.85 22.58
N LEU A 83 -5.74 -16.47 23.53
CA LEU A 83 -6.04 -16.49 24.96
C LEU A 83 -7.22 -15.59 25.33
N ALA A 84 -7.26 -14.35 24.78
CA ALA A 84 -8.36 -13.41 25.04
C ALA A 84 -9.70 -13.94 24.51
N LEU A 85 -9.72 -14.63 23.37
CA LEU A 85 -10.92 -15.28 22.82
C LEU A 85 -11.37 -16.46 23.69
N GLN A 86 -10.43 -17.29 24.17
CA GLN A 86 -10.73 -18.41 25.07
C GLN A 86 -11.32 -17.93 26.40
N GLU A 87 -10.84 -16.81 26.94
CA GLU A 87 -11.42 -16.19 28.16
C GLU A 87 -12.88 -15.73 27.94
N LEU A 88 -13.26 -15.37 26.71
CA LEU A 88 -14.64 -15.05 26.33
C LEU A 88 -15.49 -16.32 26.01
N GLY A 89 -14.96 -17.53 26.23
CA GLY A 89 -15.63 -18.78 25.94
C GLY A 89 -15.64 -19.19 24.47
N ILE A 90 -14.84 -18.53 23.63
CA ILE A 90 -14.71 -18.84 22.20
C ILE A 90 -13.62 -19.91 22.01
N LYS A 91 -13.95 -20.98 21.31
CA LYS A 91 -12.94 -21.94 20.87
C LYS A 91 -12.00 -21.26 19.86
N ALA A 92 -10.76 -21.01 20.24
CA ALA A 92 -9.79 -20.31 19.41
C ALA A 92 -8.40 -20.94 19.52
N ARG A 93 -7.62 -20.88 18.44
CA ARG A 93 -6.26 -21.39 18.38
C ARG A 93 -5.38 -20.48 17.54
N SER A 94 -4.17 -20.19 18.02
CA SER A 94 -3.12 -19.55 17.23
C SER A 94 -2.43 -20.57 16.31
N TRP A 95 -2.23 -20.18 15.05
CA TRP A 95 -1.60 -20.98 14.01
C TRP A 95 -0.40 -20.24 13.46
N GLN A 96 0.79 -20.72 13.75
CA GLN A 96 2.02 -20.09 13.28
C GLN A 96 2.23 -20.29 11.77
N GLY A 97 3.01 -19.44 11.13
CA GLY A 97 3.19 -19.43 9.67
C GLY A 97 3.70 -20.77 9.07
N TRP A 98 4.44 -21.57 9.86
CA TRP A 98 4.88 -22.90 9.45
C TRP A 98 3.85 -24.00 9.71
N GLN A 99 2.85 -23.77 10.56
CA GLN A 99 1.74 -24.69 10.82
C GLN A 99 0.64 -24.57 9.76
N ILE A 100 0.53 -23.38 9.20
CA ILE A 100 -0.21 -23.09 7.99
C ILE A 100 0.85 -22.80 6.95
N PRO A 101 1.15 -23.69 6.00
CA PRO A 101 2.20 -23.40 5.03
C PRO A 101 1.83 -22.21 4.18
N ILE A 102 2.17 -20.99 4.64
CA ILE A 102 2.20 -19.78 3.81
C ILE A 102 3.55 -19.85 3.09
N HIS A 103 3.57 -20.52 1.94
CA HIS A 103 4.77 -20.68 1.16
C HIS A 103 5.16 -19.38 0.49
N THR A 104 6.44 -19.04 0.57
CA THR A 104 7.01 -17.84 -0.03
C THR A 104 8.23 -18.17 -0.88
N ASP A 105 8.62 -17.23 -1.74
CA ASP A 105 9.95 -17.23 -2.35
C ASP A 105 11.05 -17.00 -1.30
N THR A 106 12.32 -17.01 -1.75
CA THR A 106 13.51 -16.85 -0.89
C THR A 106 13.99 -15.40 -0.77
N ALA A 107 13.18 -14.42 -1.18
CA ALA A 107 13.53 -13.00 -1.07
C ALA A 107 13.28 -12.49 0.37
N HIS A 108 14.08 -12.96 1.33
CA HIS A 108 13.97 -12.60 2.76
C HIS A 108 13.81 -11.09 2.97
N ALA A 109 13.15 -10.68 4.06
CA ALA A 109 12.73 -9.31 4.39
C ALA A 109 11.68 -8.68 3.44
N LYS A 110 11.45 -9.24 2.25
CA LYS A 110 10.47 -8.76 1.24
C LYS A 110 9.88 -9.90 0.40
N ALA A 111 9.73 -11.08 1.00
CA ALA A 111 9.26 -12.28 0.34
C ALA A 111 7.86 -12.11 -0.29
N ARG A 112 7.57 -12.92 -1.29
CA ARG A 112 6.26 -12.98 -1.94
C ARG A 112 5.58 -14.30 -1.62
N ILE A 113 4.28 -14.24 -1.34
CA ILE A 113 3.47 -15.45 -1.14
C ILE A 113 3.30 -16.16 -2.49
N GLU A 114 3.68 -17.43 -2.54
CA GLU A 114 3.50 -18.31 -3.69
C GLU A 114 2.22 -19.14 -3.56
N SER A 115 1.94 -19.67 -2.36
CA SER A 115 0.72 -20.43 -2.08
C SER A 115 0.41 -20.46 -0.59
N ILE A 116 -0.84 -20.75 -0.25
CA ILE A 116 -1.31 -20.99 1.13
C ILE A 116 -2.19 -22.23 1.13
N ASP A 117 -1.87 -23.19 2.01
CA ASP A 117 -2.74 -24.35 2.25
C ASP A 117 -3.77 -24.03 3.34
N GLY A 118 -5.02 -23.81 2.92
CA GLY A 118 -6.13 -23.47 3.81
C GLY A 118 -6.99 -24.65 4.28
N GLU A 119 -6.77 -25.89 3.83
CA GLU A 119 -7.69 -27.00 4.06
C GLU A 119 -7.87 -27.33 5.55
N ASN A 120 -6.78 -27.39 6.30
CA ASN A 120 -6.83 -27.64 7.74
C ASN A 120 -7.57 -26.54 8.50
N LEU A 121 -7.38 -25.30 8.09
CA LEU A 121 -8.05 -24.14 8.70
C LEU A 121 -9.55 -24.16 8.45
N ILE A 122 -9.95 -24.47 7.22
CA ILE A 122 -11.37 -24.63 6.85
C ILE A 122 -12.02 -25.73 7.70
N ALA A 123 -11.32 -26.85 7.92
CA ALA A 123 -11.84 -27.93 8.75
C ALA A 123 -12.04 -27.50 10.20
N CYS A 124 -11.10 -26.72 10.78
CA CYS A 124 -11.22 -26.19 12.13
C CYS A 124 -12.36 -25.16 12.26
N MET A 125 -12.46 -24.23 11.29
CA MET A 125 -13.51 -23.21 11.27
C MET A 125 -14.91 -23.81 11.20
N LYS A 126 -15.10 -24.88 10.41
CA LYS A 126 -16.36 -25.65 10.36
C LYS A 126 -16.74 -26.31 11.69
N GLN A 127 -15.74 -26.54 12.58
CA GLN A 127 -15.98 -27.04 13.93
C GLN A 127 -16.19 -25.93 14.97
N GLY A 128 -16.40 -24.70 14.51
CA GLY A 128 -16.60 -23.51 15.35
C GLY A 128 -15.32 -22.99 16.03
N GLU A 129 -14.14 -23.33 15.51
CA GLU A 129 -12.87 -22.80 16.01
C GLU A 129 -12.48 -21.54 15.27
N VAL A 130 -12.19 -20.45 16.01
CA VAL A 130 -11.58 -19.25 15.47
C VAL A 130 -10.09 -19.49 15.24
N VAL A 131 -9.66 -19.29 14.02
CA VAL A 131 -8.27 -19.43 13.59
C VAL A 131 -7.55 -18.09 13.72
N VAL A 132 -6.51 -18.02 14.55
CA VAL A 132 -5.71 -16.79 14.74
C VAL A 132 -4.32 -16.98 14.12
N VAL A 133 -4.00 -16.15 13.13
CA VAL A 133 -2.78 -16.26 12.31
C VAL A 133 -1.90 -15.04 12.50
N PRO A 134 -0.59 -15.19 12.78
CA PRO A 134 0.34 -14.09 12.71
C PRO A 134 0.50 -13.65 11.26
N GLY A 135 0.27 -12.38 10.98
CA GLY A 135 0.53 -11.79 9.67
C GLY A 135 2.02 -11.62 9.39
N PHE A 136 2.37 -10.99 8.27
CA PHE A 136 3.72 -10.56 7.92
C PHE A 136 4.72 -11.69 7.61
N GLN A 137 4.45 -12.93 7.93
CA GLN A 137 5.40 -14.05 7.85
C GLN A 137 4.89 -15.22 7.00
N GLY A 138 5.83 -16.01 6.49
CA GLY A 138 5.62 -17.27 5.81
C GLY A 138 6.82 -18.17 5.98
N ILE A 139 6.88 -19.21 5.16
CA ILE A 139 7.98 -20.17 5.13
C ILE A 139 8.50 -20.29 3.70
N SER A 140 9.80 -20.11 3.53
CA SER A 140 10.49 -20.26 2.25
C SER A 140 10.75 -21.74 1.92
N GLN A 141 11.12 -22.00 0.67
CA GLN A 141 11.36 -23.38 0.18
C GLN A 141 12.45 -24.13 0.94
N ASP A 142 13.42 -23.43 1.54
CA ASP A 142 14.47 -23.98 2.40
C ASP A 142 14.02 -24.21 3.85
N GLY A 143 12.73 -24.06 4.15
CA GLY A 143 12.15 -24.30 5.47
C GLY A 143 12.42 -23.19 6.49
N ARG A 144 12.89 -22.01 6.06
CA ARG A 144 13.16 -20.86 6.93
C ARG A 144 11.96 -19.92 7.00
N ILE A 145 11.81 -19.25 8.14
CA ILE A 145 10.86 -18.16 8.26
C ILE A 145 11.27 -17.04 7.28
N SER A 146 10.30 -16.49 6.59
CA SER A 146 10.44 -15.34 5.70
C SER A 146 9.47 -14.25 6.10
N THR A 147 9.81 -12.97 5.87
CA THR A 147 8.90 -11.84 6.08
C THR A 147 8.54 -11.15 4.77
N LEU A 148 7.31 -10.62 4.72
CA LEU A 148 6.71 -10.09 3.49
C LEU A 148 7.04 -8.60 3.26
N GLY A 149 7.80 -7.98 4.16
CA GLY A 149 8.08 -6.56 4.12
C GLY A 149 6.91 -5.67 4.58
N ARG A 150 7.01 -4.37 4.35
CA ARG A 150 6.00 -3.39 4.80
C ARG A 150 4.60 -3.75 4.30
N GLY A 151 3.60 -3.66 5.19
CA GLY A 151 2.20 -4.03 4.90
C GLY A 151 1.97 -5.52 4.70
N GLY A 152 2.94 -6.34 5.09
CA GLY A 152 2.86 -7.79 4.96
C GLY A 152 1.65 -8.42 5.64
N SER A 153 1.14 -7.85 6.75
CA SER A 153 -0.06 -8.37 7.41
C SER A 153 -1.33 -8.19 6.59
N ASP A 154 -1.47 -7.08 5.83
CA ASP A 154 -2.60 -6.89 4.90
C ASP A 154 -2.51 -7.94 3.78
N THR A 155 -1.30 -8.12 3.22
CA THR A 155 -1.04 -9.14 2.20
C THR A 155 -1.32 -10.55 2.72
N SER A 156 -0.93 -10.87 3.96
CA SER A 156 -1.24 -12.16 4.61
C SER A 156 -2.75 -12.37 4.73
N ALA A 157 -3.50 -11.33 5.14
CA ALA A 157 -4.95 -11.42 5.33
C ALA A 157 -5.68 -11.67 4.01
N VAL A 158 -5.34 -10.93 2.96
CA VAL A 158 -5.94 -11.11 1.64
C VAL A 158 -5.56 -12.46 1.04
N GLY A 159 -4.28 -12.86 1.16
CA GLY A 159 -3.84 -14.20 0.71
C GLY A 159 -4.56 -15.33 1.44
N LEU A 160 -4.73 -15.19 2.74
CA LEU A 160 -5.50 -16.15 3.55
C LEU A 160 -6.99 -16.16 3.13
N ALA A 161 -7.59 -14.98 2.91
CA ALA A 161 -8.97 -14.89 2.44
C ALA A 161 -9.18 -15.59 1.09
N ALA A 162 -8.24 -15.43 0.16
CA ALA A 162 -8.25 -16.15 -1.11
C ALA A 162 -8.15 -17.68 -0.92
N ALA A 163 -7.22 -18.16 -0.09
CA ALA A 163 -7.01 -19.58 0.17
C ALA A 163 -8.20 -20.22 0.88
N LEU A 164 -8.82 -19.50 1.81
CA LEU A 164 -10.02 -19.95 2.53
C LEU A 164 -11.30 -19.81 1.73
N LYS A 165 -11.26 -19.17 0.55
CA LYS A 165 -12.45 -18.78 -0.22
C LYS A 165 -13.44 -18.00 0.66
N ALA A 166 -12.91 -16.99 1.34
CA ALA A 166 -13.70 -16.15 2.24
C ALA A 166 -14.64 -15.24 1.44
N ASP A 167 -15.81 -14.98 1.98
CA ASP A 167 -16.80 -14.06 1.38
C ASP A 167 -16.32 -12.61 1.47
N ARG A 168 -15.50 -12.26 2.49
CA ARG A 168 -14.96 -10.92 2.72
C ARG A 168 -13.70 -10.96 3.57
N CYS A 169 -12.82 -9.99 3.33
CA CYS A 169 -11.64 -9.69 4.15
C CYS A 169 -11.78 -8.29 4.77
N ASP A 170 -11.95 -8.21 6.07
CA ASP A 170 -12.13 -6.97 6.82
C ASP A 170 -10.78 -6.49 7.38
N ILE A 171 -10.31 -5.35 6.89
CA ILE A 171 -9.05 -4.71 7.32
C ILE A 171 -9.38 -3.63 8.34
N TYR A 172 -9.12 -3.91 9.61
CA TYR A 172 -9.27 -2.97 10.71
C TYR A 172 -8.01 -2.14 10.89
N THR A 173 -8.19 -0.82 10.86
CA THR A 173 -7.12 0.18 10.96
C THR A 173 -7.54 1.34 11.88
N ASP A 174 -6.77 2.41 11.93
CA ASP A 174 -7.06 3.62 12.73
C ASP A 174 -7.95 4.65 12.00
N VAL A 175 -8.31 4.41 10.73
CA VAL A 175 -9.24 5.24 9.96
C VAL A 175 -10.58 4.53 9.73
N GLU A 176 -11.64 5.29 9.47
CA GLU A 176 -13.01 4.74 9.29
C GLU A 176 -13.26 4.16 7.90
N GLY A 177 -12.31 4.28 6.96
CA GLY A 177 -12.43 3.84 5.58
C GLY A 177 -11.54 4.65 4.64
N ILE A 178 -11.85 4.62 3.36
CA ILE A 178 -11.17 5.40 2.32
C ILE A 178 -11.94 6.70 2.12
N TYR A 179 -11.21 7.82 2.06
CA TYR A 179 -11.79 9.15 1.93
C TYR A 179 -11.45 9.75 0.55
N THR A 180 -12.29 10.66 0.09
CA THR A 180 -12.11 11.40 -1.18
C THR A 180 -10.82 12.24 -1.21
N ALA A 181 -10.28 12.61 -0.06
CA ALA A 181 -8.95 13.18 0.15
C ALA A 181 -8.53 12.97 1.62
N ASP A 182 -7.32 13.36 1.98
CA ASP A 182 -6.87 13.34 3.38
C ASP A 182 -7.73 14.32 4.24
N PRO A 183 -8.52 13.84 5.20
CA PRO A 183 -9.40 14.69 6.01
C PRO A 183 -8.63 15.67 6.91
N ARG A 184 -7.32 15.46 7.12
CA ARG A 184 -6.46 16.42 7.84
C ARG A 184 -6.17 17.66 7.00
N ILE A 185 -6.22 17.54 5.66
CA ILE A 185 -6.03 18.64 4.70
C ILE A 185 -7.38 19.22 4.27
N VAL A 186 -8.34 18.36 3.96
CA VAL A 186 -9.64 18.74 3.43
C VAL A 186 -10.72 18.39 4.45
N ALA A 187 -11.21 19.39 5.18
CA ALA A 187 -12.23 19.17 6.21
C ALA A 187 -13.58 18.65 5.65
N LYS A 188 -13.84 18.87 4.38
CA LYS A 188 -15.03 18.39 3.65
C LYS A 188 -14.83 17.04 2.97
N ALA A 189 -13.65 16.41 3.11
CA ALA A 189 -13.44 15.07 2.59
C ALA A 189 -14.44 14.10 3.24
N HIS A 190 -15.13 13.34 2.45
CA HIS A 190 -16.09 12.34 2.92
C HIS A 190 -15.60 10.92 2.63
N LYS A 191 -16.10 9.99 3.40
CA LYS A 191 -15.77 8.58 3.27
C LYS A 191 -16.53 7.97 2.11
N LEU A 192 -15.84 7.23 1.25
CA LEU A 192 -16.43 6.45 0.17
C LEU A 192 -17.13 5.21 0.74
N GLU A 193 -18.32 4.90 0.24
CA GLU A 193 -18.99 3.64 0.56
C GLU A 193 -18.36 2.46 -0.19
N LYS A 194 -18.03 2.69 -1.46
CA LYS A 194 -17.35 1.72 -2.34
C LYS A 194 -16.25 2.40 -3.13
N ILE A 195 -15.24 1.63 -3.49
CA ILE A 195 -14.17 2.02 -4.40
C ILE A 195 -13.76 0.78 -5.22
N THR A 196 -13.37 0.96 -6.47
CA THR A 196 -12.90 -0.17 -7.29
C THR A 196 -11.47 -0.59 -6.90
N TYR A 197 -11.07 -1.83 -7.23
CA TYR A 197 -9.69 -2.27 -7.00
C TYR A 197 -8.69 -1.38 -7.71
N GLU A 198 -8.98 -0.97 -8.94
CA GLU A 198 -8.10 -0.13 -9.74
C GLU A 198 -7.90 1.25 -9.10
N GLU A 199 -8.98 1.89 -8.67
CA GLU A 199 -8.91 3.19 -7.98
C GLU A 199 -8.16 3.08 -6.66
N MET A 200 -8.44 2.04 -5.87
CA MET A 200 -7.75 1.79 -4.60
C MET A 200 -6.26 1.53 -4.81
N LEU A 201 -5.90 0.78 -5.87
CA LEU A 201 -4.51 0.51 -6.24
C LEU A 201 -3.78 1.81 -6.56
N GLU A 202 -4.40 2.67 -7.37
CA GLU A 202 -3.83 3.97 -7.70
C GLU A 202 -3.72 4.88 -6.46
N MET A 203 -4.75 4.95 -5.61
CA MET A 203 -4.69 5.71 -4.36
C MET A 203 -3.59 5.20 -3.43
N ALA A 204 -3.46 3.89 -3.27
CA ALA A 204 -2.42 3.28 -2.44
C ALA A 204 -1.01 3.58 -2.99
N SER A 205 -0.84 3.55 -4.32
CA SER A 205 0.44 3.80 -4.99
C SER A 205 0.91 5.24 -4.85
N VAL A 206 -0.01 6.21 -4.74
CA VAL A 206 0.30 7.64 -4.69
C VAL A 206 0.15 8.28 -3.31
N GLY A 207 0.07 7.48 -2.24
CA GLY A 207 0.21 7.98 -0.88
C GLY A 207 -0.98 7.81 0.06
N ALA A 208 -2.11 7.30 -0.39
CA ALA A 208 -3.21 6.92 0.52
C ALA A 208 -2.84 5.62 1.26
N LYS A 209 -2.10 5.76 2.37
CA LYS A 209 -1.48 4.64 3.13
C LYS A 209 -2.50 3.81 3.95
N VAL A 210 -3.75 3.70 3.51
CA VAL A 210 -4.79 2.94 4.22
C VAL A 210 -4.67 1.45 3.96
N LEU A 211 -4.43 1.07 2.70
CA LEU A 211 -4.13 -0.30 2.27
C LEU A 211 -2.78 -0.36 1.57
N GLN A 212 -2.13 -1.51 1.68
CA GLN A 212 -0.89 -1.76 0.94
C GLN A 212 -1.19 -2.17 -0.50
N THR A 213 -0.44 -1.61 -1.45
CA THR A 213 -0.59 -1.88 -2.89
C THR A 213 -0.61 -3.38 -3.19
N ARG A 214 0.33 -4.16 -2.64
CA ARG A 214 0.38 -5.62 -2.82
C ARG A 214 -0.86 -6.37 -2.33
N ALA A 215 -1.49 -5.88 -1.26
CA ALA A 215 -2.74 -6.47 -0.75
C ALA A 215 -3.90 -6.20 -1.73
N VAL A 216 -3.97 -4.99 -2.29
CA VAL A 216 -4.99 -4.64 -3.29
C VAL A 216 -4.79 -5.41 -4.59
N GLU A 217 -3.54 -5.52 -5.09
CA GLU A 217 -3.19 -6.35 -6.25
C GLU A 217 -3.63 -7.82 -6.07
N MET A 218 -3.37 -8.38 -4.90
CA MET A 218 -3.76 -9.75 -4.57
C MET A 218 -5.28 -9.89 -4.49
N ALA A 219 -5.98 -8.92 -3.89
CA ALA A 219 -7.43 -8.91 -3.81
C ALA A 219 -8.06 -8.85 -5.19
N MET A 220 -7.59 -7.98 -6.07
CA MET A 220 -8.02 -7.87 -7.46
C MET A 220 -7.80 -9.19 -8.22
N LYS A 221 -6.61 -9.78 -8.10
CA LYS A 221 -6.25 -11.04 -8.79
C LYS A 221 -7.14 -12.22 -8.38
N HIS A 222 -7.55 -12.27 -7.11
CA HIS A 222 -8.29 -13.40 -6.54
C HIS A 222 -9.77 -13.06 -6.27
N ALA A 223 -10.25 -11.89 -6.72
CA ALA A 223 -11.61 -11.39 -6.50
C ALA A 223 -12.01 -11.43 -5.00
N VAL A 224 -11.08 -11.07 -4.10
CA VAL A 224 -11.33 -10.99 -2.66
C VAL A 224 -11.92 -9.63 -2.33
N ARG A 225 -13.20 -9.60 -1.93
CA ARG A 225 -13.83 -8.38 -1.45
C ARG A 225 -13.18 -7.92 -0.15
N ILE A 226 -12.65 -6.69 -0.12
CA ILE A 226 -12.07 -6.09 1.08
C ILE A 226 -13.07 -5.10 1.67
N GLN A 227 -13.14 -5.03 3.00
CA GLN A 227 -13.77 -3.92 3.70
C GLN A 227 -12.77 -3.26 4.63
N VAL A 228 -12.62 -1.94 4.51
CA VAL A 228 -11.75 -1.14 5.39
C VAL A 228 -12.60 -0.55 6.50
N LEU A 229 -12.22 -0.81 7.75
CA LEU A 229 -12.99 -0.48 8.95
C LEU A 229 -12.11 0.15 10.03
N SER A 230 -12.71 0.96 10.90
CA SER A 230 -12.02 1.44 12.09
C SER A 230 -12.03 0.39 13.22
N SER A 231 -10.89 0.21 13.87
CA SER A 231 -10.80 -0.56 15.11
C SER A 231 -11.46 0.15 16.32
N PHE A 232 -11.75 1.44 16.21
CA PHE A 232 -12.17 2.30 17.33
C PHE A 232 -13.65 2.72 17.24
N THR A 233 -14.28 2.54 16.09
CA THR A 233 -15.72 2.86 15.90
C THR A 233 -16.45 1.68 15.30
N ASN A 234 -17.80 1.69 15.40
CA ASN A 234 -18.66 0.69 14.77
C ASN A 234 -19.37 1.23 13.51
N LYS A 235 -18.82 2.30 12.92
CA LYS A 235 -19.38 2.86 11.69
C LYS A 235 -19.11 1.92 10.50
N PRO A 236 -20.00 1.91 9.50
CA PRO A 236 -19.72 1.23 8.25
C PRO A 236 -18.40 1.68 7.64
N GLY A 237 -17.64 0.77 7.06
CA GLY A 237 -16.38 1.07 6.38
C GLY A 237 -16.55 1.33 4.89
N THR A 238 -15.44 1.29 4.15
CA THR A 238 -15.40 1.34 2.69
C THR A 238 -15.21 -0.06 2.12
N LEU A 239 -16.03 -0.45 1.15
CA LEU A 239 -15.87 -1.69 0.40
C LEU A 239 -14.94 -1.45 -0.81
N VAL A 240 -13.94 -2.31 -0.97
CA VAL A 240 -13.11 -2.39 -2.18
C VAL A 240 -13.60 -3.58 -3.00
N VAL A 241 -14.10 -3.30 -4.19
CA VAL A 241 -14.89 -4.24 -5.01
C VAL A 241 -14.47 -4.20 -6.48
N ASP A 242 -15.03 -5.11 -7.28
CA ASP A 242 -14.88 -5.07 -8.73
C ASP A 242 -15.66 -3.89 -9.34
N GLU A 243 -15.22 -3.43 -10.52
CA GLU A 243 -15.86 -2.32 -11.26
C GLU A 243 -17.35 -2.62 -11.52
N ASP A 244 -17.70 -3.85 -11.82
CA ASP A 244 -19.09 -4.30 -12.07
C ASP A 244 -20.05 -4.10 -10.88
N GLU A 245 -19.54 -3.93 -9.67
CA GLU A 245 -20.36 -3.68 -8.47
C GLU A 245 -20.67 -2.19 -8.22
N VAL A 246 -20.11 -1.31 -9.02
CA VAL A 246 -20.32 0.14 -8.95
C VAL A 246 -21.22 0.55 -10.10
N VAL A 247 -22.51 0.87 -9.80
CA VAL A 247 -23.54 1.13 -10.83
C VAL A 247 -23.37 2.47 -11.52
N GLU A 248 -22.92 3.49 -10.78
CA GLU A 248 -22.61 4.83 -11.30
C GLU A 248 -21.24 5.24 -10.83
N HIS A 249 -20.37 5.59 -11.76
CA HIS A 249 -19.03 6.06 -11.47
C HIS A 249 -19.02 7.59 -11.40
N GLU A 250 -18.56 8.12 -10.27
CA GLU A 250 -18.17 9.51 -10.20
C GLU A 250 -17.00 9.75 -11.16
N LEU A 251 -16.93 10.95 -11.74
CA LEU A 251 -15.86 11.32 -12.66
C LEU A 251 -14.48 11.16 -11.98
N VAL A 252 -14.42 11.56 -10.72
CA VAL A 252 -13.24 11.51 -9.85
C VAL A 252 -13.67 10.97 -8.51
N SER A 253 -13.04 9.89 -8.06
CA SER A 253 -13.32 9.25 -6.77
C SER A 253 -12.47 9.83 -5.65
N GLY A 254 -11.32 10.44 -5.98
CA GLY A 254 -10.51 11.08 -4.95
C GLY A 254 -9.23 11.76 -5.43
N ILE A 255 -8.64 12.49 -4.47
CA ILE A 255 -7.38 13.20 -4.61
C ILE A 255 -6.37 12.59 -3.64
N ALA A 256 -5.26 12.07 -4.17
CA ALA A 256 -4.15 11.57 -3.38
C ALA A 256 -2.88 12.40 -3.62
N TYR A 257 -1.96 12.38 -2.65
CA TYR A 257 -0.68 13.06 -2.79
C TYR A 257 0.45 12.23 -2.18
N SER A 258 1.66 12.37 -2.75
CA SER A 258 2.89 11.76 -2.23
C SER A 258 3.93 12.85 -2.02
N ARG A 259 4.43 12.95 -0.77
CA ARG A 259 5.58 13.81 -0.42
C ARG A 259 6.90 13.07 -0.53
N ASP A 260 6.87 11.77 -0.75
CA ASP A 260 8.07 10.95 -0.90
C ASP A 260 8.53 10.90 -2.36
N GLU A 261 8.73 12.09 -2.94
CA GLU A 261 9.13 12.28 -4.34
C GLU A 261 10.36 13.18 -4.41
N ALA A 262 11.28 12.85 -5.30
CA ALA A 262 12.37 13.71 -5.71
C ALA A 262 12.50 13.64 -7.23
N LYS A 263 12.62 14.81 -7.86
CA LYS A 263 12.74 14.94 -9.31
C LYS A 263 14.20 14.93 -9.71
N ILE A 264 14.54 14.17 -10.75
CA ILE A 264 15.86 14.15 -11.39
C ILE A 264 15.68 14.50 -12.86
N THR A 265 16.55 15.39 -13.37
CA THR A 265 16.56 15.79 -14.79
C THR A 265 17.97 15.66 -15.35
N LEU A 266 18.10 14.86 -16.40
CA LEU A 266 19.28 14.75 -17.25
C LEU A 266 19.04 15.61 -18.48
N SER A 267 19.83 16.66 -18.68
CA SER A 267 19.69 17.56 -19.81
C SER A 267 20.69 17.25 -20.91
N GLN A 268 20.25 17.40 -22.17
CA GLN A 268 21.07 17.23 -23.36
C GLN A 268 21.73 15.85 -23.44
N VAL A 269 20.97 14.80 -23.17
CA VAL A 269 21.37 13.41 -23.38
C VAL A 269 21.32 13.09 -24.87
N ALA A 270 22.33 12.41 -25.42
CA ALA A 270 22.33 12.05 -26.85
C ALA A 270 21.12 11.15 -27.19
N ASP A 271 20.25 11.64 -28.09
CA ASP A 271 19.04 10.91 -28.50
C ASP A 271 19.43 9.78 -29.47
N ARG A 272 19.48 8.56 -28.95
CA ARG A 272 19.82 7.36 -29.69
C ARG A 272 19.11 6.14 -29.08
N PRO A 273 18.80 5.11 -29.89
CA PRO A 273 18.21 3.87 -29.38
C PRO A 273 19.02 3.29 -28.21
N GLY A 274 18.32 2.89 -27.16
CA GLY A 274 18.92 2.28 -25.96
C GLY A 274 19.39 3.27 -24.88
N VAL A 275 19.27 4.58 -25.06
CA VAL A 275 19.68 5.57 -24.04
C VAL A 275 18.90 5.39 -22.74
N ALA A 276 17.57 5.22 -22.81
CA ALA A 276 16.75 5.00 -21.61
C ALA A 276 17.17 3.72 -20.86
N ALA A 277 17.43 2.62 -21.57
CA ALA A 277 17.91 1.39 -20.94
C ALA A 277 19.25 1.58 -20.20
N ARG A 278 20.16 2.40 -20.74
CA ARG A 278 21.45 2.69 -20.09
C ARG A 278 21.32 3.60 -18.88
N ILE A 279 20.32 4.47 -18.83
CA ILE A 279 20.01 5.32 -17.69
C ILE A 279 19.33 4.50 -16.58
N PHE A 280 18.26 3.78 -16.92
CA PHE A 280 17.44 3.09 -15.93
C PHE A 280 17.94 1.71 -15.52
N GLY A 281 18.72 1.02 -16.36
CA GLY A 281 19.29 -0.28 -16.02
C GLY A 281 20.09 -0.27 -14.71
N PRO A 282 21.12 0.59 -14.56
CA PRO A 282 21.90 0.70 -13.33
C PRO A 282 21.10 1.12 -12.10
N LEU A 283 20.03 1.91 -12.28
CA LEU A 283 19.12 2.28 -11.19
C LEU A 283 18.31 1.05 -10.75
N ALA A 284 17.82 0.26 -11.71
CA ALA A 284 17.11 -0.99 -11.43
C ALA A 284 18.03 -2.03 -10.74
N ASP A 285 19.27 -2.19 -11.20
CA ASP A 285 20.28 -3.07 -10.58
C ASP A 285 20.55 -2.68 -9.12
N ALA A 286 20.47 -1.38 -8.81
CA ALA A 286 20.61 -0.84 -7.46
C ALA A 286 19.26 -0.84 -6.68
N SER A 287 18.21 -1.44 -7.22
CA SER A 287 16.86 -1.45 -6.61
C SER A 287 16.26 -0.06 -6.38
N VAL A 288 16.58 0.92 -7.23
CA VAL A 288 15.97 2.25 -7.25
C VAL A 288 14.75 2.22 -8.16
N ASN A 289 13.57 2.44 -7.59
CA ASN A 289 12.34 2.59 -8.36
C ASN A 289 12.25 4.00 -8.96
N VAL A 290 11.82 4.06 -10.23
CA VAL A 290 11.59 5.33 -10.94
C VAL A 290 10.12 5.47 -11.32
N ASP A 291 9.62 6.71 -11.30
CA ASP A 291 8.23 7.06 -11.70
C ASP A 291 8.21 8.36 -12.51
N MET A 292 7.06 8.75 -13.05
CA MET A 292 6.81 9.98 -13.81
C MET A 292 7.88 10.25 -14.90
N ILE A 293 8.26 9.23 -15.67
CA ILE A 293 9.29 9.37 -16.71
C ILE A 293 8.77 10.22 -17.87
N VAL A 294 9.43 11.35 -18.14
CA VAL A 294 9.14 12.25 -19.26
C VAL A 294 10.40 12.48 -20.07
N GLN A 295 10.30 12.27 -21.38
CA GLN A 295 11.38 12.49 -22.33
C GLN A 295 10.94 13.53 -23.36
N ASN A 296 11.72 14.61 -23.52
CA ASN A 296 11.50 15.65 -24.53
C ASN A 296 12.65 15.67 -25.52
N VAL A 297 12.35 15.44 -26.80
CA VAL A 297 13.33 15.55 -27.87
C VAL A 297 13.59 17.01 -28.18
N SER A 298 14.89 17.39 -28.29
CA SER A 298 15.28 18.75 -28.65
C SER A 298 14.93 19.07 -30.12
N ASP A 299 14.78 20.35 -30.44
CA ASP A 299 14.40 20.83 -31.79
C ASP A 299 15.32 20.33 -32.89
N ASN A 300 16.59 20.06 -32.61
CA ASN A 300 17.53 19.53 -33.58
C ASN A 300 17.52 17.98 -33.73
N GLY A 301 16.69 17.27 -32.96
CA GLY A 301 16.56 15.82 -32.97
C GLY A 301 17.82 15.05 -32.55
N LYS A 302 18.83 15.73 -31.95
CA LYS A 302 20.12 15.12 -31.59
C LYS A 302 20.30 14.88 -30.09
N ALA A 303 19.51 15.55 -29.30
CA ALA A 303 19.56 15.44 -27.84
C ALA A 303 18.13 15.37 -27.27
N THR A 304 18.02 14.88 -26.06
CA THR A 304 16.79 14.77 -25.30
C THR A 304 17.04 15.22 -23.86
N ASP A 305 16.01 15.85 -23.27
CA ASP A 305 15.97 16.02 -21.82
C ASP A 305 15.10 14.91 -21.23
N LEU A 306 15.58 14.27 -20.19
CA LEU A 306 14.90 13.18 -19.54
C LEU A 306 14.70 13.49 -18.07
N THR A 307 13.43 13.60 -17.68
CA THR A 307 13.02 13.89 -16.29
C THR A 307 12.28 12.68 -15.74
N PHE A 308 12.56 12.32 -14.50
CA PHE A 308 11.85 11.27 -13.78
C PHE A 308 11.85 11.54 -12.27
N THR A 309 11.02 10.83 -11.52
CA THR A 309 11.01 10.89 -10.06
C THR A 309 11.53 9.58 -9.46
N VAL A 310 12.09 9.72 -8.27
CA VAL A 310 12.47 8.61 -7.36
C VAL A 310 11.95 8.94 -5.97
N THR A 311 11.97 7.96 -5.05
CA THR A 311 11.70 8.28 -3.63
C THR A 311 12.81 9.18 -3.07
N ARG A 312 12.48 10.02 -2.08
CA ARG A 312 13.49 10.87 -1.42
C ARG A 312 14.65 10.07 -0.81
N SER A 313 14.33 8.89 -0.28
CA SER A 313 15.35 7.99 0.30
C SER A 313 16.34 7.45 -0.74
N ASP A 314 15.93 7.34 -2.00
CA ASP A 314 16.76 6.82 -3.08
C ASP A 314 17.51 7.92 -3.85
N LEU A 315 17.20 9.21 -3.59
CA LEU A 315 17.73 10.34 -4.35
C LEU A 315 19.25 10.35 -4.40
N GLU A 316 19.92 10.31 -3.25
CA GLU A 316 21.38 10.37 -3.17
C GLU A 316 22.03 9.21 -3.94
N ARG A 317 21.53 7.99 -3.74
CA ARG A 317 22.00 6.79 -4.44
C ARG A 317 21.80 6.90 -5.95
N ALA A 318 20.62 7.37 -6.40
CA ALA A 318 20.33 7.57 -7.81
C ALA A 318 21.27 8.61 -8.45
N VAL A 319 21.47 9.75 -7.79
CA VAL A 319 22.36 10.82 -8.24
C VAL A 319 23.80 10.34 -8.33
N ASP A 320 24.30 9.57 -7.37
CA ASP A 320 25.65 9.04 -7.37
C ASP A 320 25.89 8.04 -8.52
N ILE A 321 24.94 7.13 -8.76
CA ILE A 321 24.98 6.20 -9.89
C ILE A 321 25.07 6.98 -11.22
N LEU A 322 24.23 8.00 -11.39
CA LEU A 322 24.20 8.80 -12.61
C LEU A 322 25.48 9.61 -12.80
N LYS A 323 26.05 10.19 -11.73
CA LYS A 323 27.33 10.92 -11.77
C LYS A 323 28.49 10.03 -12.20
N GLN A 324 28.59 8.83 -11.64
CA GLN A 324 29.65 7.87 -11.99
C GLN A 324 29.62 7.44 -13.47
N ARG A 325 28.44 7.53 -14.11
CA ARG A 325 28.23 7.15 -15.51
C ARG A 325 28.12 8.32 -16.48
N LYS A 326 28.51 9.52 -16.07
CA LYS A 326 28.37 10.75 -16.87
C LYS A 326 28.92 10.60 -18.28
N GLU A 327 30.14 10.05 -18.41
CA GLU A 327 30.82 9.87 -19.71
C GLU A 327 30.07 8.88 -20.62
N ASP A 328 29.58 7.77 -20.07
CA ASP A 328 28.83 6.74 -20.79
C ASP A 328 27.44 7.23 -21.22
N LEU A 329 26.76 7.98 -20.35
CA LEU A 329 25.42 8.53 -20.60
C LEU A 329 25.44 9.76 -21.50
N GLY A 330 26.52 10.56 -21.46
CA GLY A 330 26.77 11.70 -22.34
C GLY A 330 25.82 12.87 -22.11
N TYR A 331 25.29 13.06 -20.89
CA TYR A 331 24.47 14.23 -20.55
C TYR A 331 25.33 15.48 -20.23
N GLN A 332 24.77 16.65 -20.49
CA GLN A 332 25.47 17.90 -20.19
C GLN A 332 25.28 18.32 -18.72
N ALA A 333 24.04 18.25 -18.21
CA ALA A 333 23.73 18.62 -16.84
C ALA A 333 22.86 17.55 -16.15
N LEU A 334 23.08 17.40 -14.84
CA LEU A 334 22.26 16.59 -13.95
C LEU A 334 21.74 17.52 -12.85
N ASN A 335 20.44 17.71 -12.80
CA ASN A 335 19.75 18.52 -11.82
C ASN A 335 18.79 17.65 -11.02
N TRP A 336 18.56 17.98 -9.76
CA TRP A 336 17.58 17.32 -8.91
C TRP A 336 16.90 18.30 -7.97
N ASP A 337 15.70 17.94 -7.51
CA ASP A 337 14.90 18.75 -6.61
C ASP A 337 14.12 17.79 -5.69
N SER A 338 14.24 17.95 -4.38
CA SER A 338 13.55 17.18 -3.34
C SER A 338 12.33 17.91 -2.78
N ASP A 339 12.16 19.21 -3.10
CA ASP A 339 11.08 20.04 -2.56
C ASP A 339 9.84 19.99 -3.48
N VAL A 340 9.47 18.79 -3.87
CA VAL A 340 8.37 18.50 -4.77
C VAL A 340 7.38 17.53 -4.15
N VAL A 341 6.12 17.61 -4.61
CA VAL A 341 5.03 16.71 -4.24
C VAL A 341 4.30 16.25 -5.51
N LYS A 342 3.97 14.97 -5.57
CA LYS A 342 3.07 14.43 -6.58
C LYS A 342 1.63 14.55 -6.09
N VAL A 343 0.76 15.20 -6.85
CA VAL A 343 -0.68 15.27 -6.58
C VAL A 343 -1.42 14.59 -7.72
N SER A 344 -2.33 13.70 -7.38
CA SER A 344 -3.04 12.84 -8.34
C SER A 344 -4.54 12.93 -8.16
N VAL A 345 -5.24 13.05 -9.27
CA VAL A 345 -6.70 12.94 -9.41
C VAL A 345 -6.97 11.54 -9.94
N ILE A 346 -7.86 10.78 -9.26
CA ILE A 346 -8.10 9.36 -9.53
C ILE A 346 -9.59 9.12 -9.69
N GLY A 347 -9.98 8.35 -10.70
CA GLY A 347 -11.36 7.92 -10.92
C GLY A 347 -11.53 7.13 -12.22
N VAL A 348 -12.21 5.99 -12.18
CA VAL A 348 -12.53 5.18 -13.38
C VAL A 348 -13.44 5.92 -14.36
N GLY A 349 -14.27 6.85 -13.89
CA GLY A 349 -15.11 7.69 -14.74
C GLY A 349 -14.33 8.58 -15.72
N MET A 350 -13.03 8.78 -15.50
CA MET A 350 -12.18 9.57 -16.42
C MET A 350 -11.99 8.91 -17.78
N ARG A 351 -12.10 7.57 -17.88
CA ARG A 351 -11.97 6.82 -19.15
C ARG A 351 -12.90 7.32 -20.25
N SER A 352 -14.11 7.73 -19.87
CA SER A 352 -15.17 8.12 -20.80
C SER A 352 -15.41 9.63 -20.90
N HIS A 353 -14.66 10.45 -20.15
CA HIS A 353 -14.92 11.90 -20.05
C HIS A 353 -13.69 12.74 -20.42
N ALA A 354 -13.84 13.53 -21.48
CA ALA A 354 -12.84 14.54 -21.85
C ALA A 354 -12.85 15.71 -20.86
N GLY A 355 -11.70 16.37 -20.70
CA GLY A 355 -11.59 17.63 -19.96
C GLY A 355 -11.20 17.52 -18.48
N VAL A 356 -11.00 16.33 -17.93
CA VAL A 356 -10.52 16.16 -16.55
C VAL A 356 -9.18 16.85 -16.35
N ALA A 357 -8.19 16.56 -17.19
CA ALA A 357 -6.87 17.19 -17.11
C ALA A 357 -6.96 18.73 -17.25
N GLN A 358 -7.81 19.22 -18.16
CA GLN A 358 -8.01 20.66 -18.35
C GLN A 358 -8.56 21.34 -17.08
N ARG A 359 -9.52 20.72 -16.39
CA ARG A 359 -10.04 21.23 -15.10
C ARG A 359 -8.96 21.28 -14.04
N MET A 360 -8.15 20.22 -13.93
CA MET A 360 -7.01 20.17 -13.02
C MET A 360 -6.02 21.31 -13.27
N PHE A 361 -5.56 21.45 -14.51
CA PHE A 361 -4.57 22.48 -14.88
C PHE A 361 -5.12 23.90 -14.67
N LYS A 362 -6.38 24.14 -15.01
CA LYS A 362 -7.02 25.42 -14.79
C LYS A 362 -7.11 25.75 -13.29
N SER A 363 -7.58 24.82 -12.49
CA SER A 363 -7.70 25.00 -11.04
C SER A 363 -6.34 25.32 -10.40
N LEU A 364 -5.28 24.62 -10.78
CA LEU A 364 -3.93 24.88 -10.26
C LEU A 364 -3.40 26.24 -10.73
N ALA A 365 -3.67 26.64 -11.99
CA ALA A 365 -3.28 27.94 -12.52
C ALA A 365 -4.01 29.09 -11.81
N ASP A 366 -5.32 28.95 -11.56
CA ASP A 366 -6.12 29.92 -10.81
C ASP A 366 -5.61 30.14 -9.38
N GLU A 367 -5.02 29.10 -8.79
CA GLU A 367 -4.33 29.12 -7.50
C GLU A 367 -2.86 29.59 -7.58
N GLY A 368 -2.36 29.93 -8.76
CA GLY A 368 -0.96 30.36 -8.96
C GLY A 368 0.06 29.23 -8.73
N ILE A 369 -0.33 27.97 -8.93
CA ILE A 369 0.51 26.80 -8.73
C ILE A 369 1.10 26.35 -10.07
N ASN A 370 2.43 26.38 -10.19
CA ASN A 370 3.12 25.93 -11.39
C ASN A 370 3.29 24.40 -11.41
N ILE A 371 3.02 23.79 -12.56
CA ILE A 371 3.19 22.35 -12.79
C ILE A 371 4.58 22.11 -13.38
N GLN A 372 5.34 21.19 -12.77
CA GLN A 372 6.70 20.85 -13.21
C GLN A 372 6.74 19.60 -14.11
N VAL A 373 5.90 18.60 -13.82
CA VAL A 373 5.79 17.34 -14.57
C VAL A 373 4.33 16.92 -14.61
N ILE A 374 3.91 16.30 -15.70
CA ILE A 374 2.57 15.72 -15.88
C ILE A 374 2.74 14.27 -16.29
N SER A 375 1.96 13.39 -15.69
CA SER A 375 1.82 11.99 -16.07
C SER A 375 0.36 11.59 -16.04
N THR A 376 -0.10 10.83 -17.01
CA THR A 376 -1.50 10.41 -17.13
C THR A 376 -1.61 8.93 -17.39
N SER A 377 -2.65 8.30 -16.84
CA SER A 377 -3.14 6.99 -17.22
C SER A 377 -4.63 7.07 -17.57
N GLU A 378 -5.29 5.96 -17.82
CA GLU A 378 -6.73 5.93 -18.13
C GLU A 378 -7.60 6.42 -16.96
N ILE A 379 -7.16 6.22 -15.72
CA ILE A 379 -7.93 6.51 -14.51
C ILE A 379 -7.21 7.46 -13.54
N LYS A 380 -6.09 8.07 -13.98
CA LYS A 380 -5.28 8.95 -13.14
C LYS A 380 -4.65 10.07 -13.94
N VAL A 381 -4.68 11.28 -13.39
CA VAL A 381 -3.87 12.43 -13.82
C VAL A 381 -3.02 12.87 -12.65
N SER A 382 -1.70 12.81 -12.80
CA SER A 382 -0.73 13.21 -11.80
C SER A 382 0.07 14.42 -12.25
N VAL A 383 0.31 15.33 -11.32
CA VAL A 383 1.21 16.47 -11.51
C VAL A 383 2.25 16.52 -10.42
N LEU A 384 3.44 16.97 -10.76
CA LEU A 384 4.49 17.31 -9.81
C LEU A 384 4.49 18.83 -9.63
N ILE A 385 4.40 19.29 -8.40
CA ILE A 385 4.38 20.71 -8.03
C ILE A 385 5.36 20.96 -6.87
N ALA A 386 5.66 22.21 -6.55
CA ALA A 386 6.46 22.52 -5.36
C ALA A 386 5.70 22.12 -4.07
N GLU A 387 6.43 21.56 -3.11
CA GLU A 387 5.85 20.94 -1.90
C GLU A 387 5.05 21.92 -1.06
N GLU A 388 5.44 23.19 -1.02
CA GLU A 388 4.76 24.26 -0.27
C GLU A 388 3.28 24.44 -0.69
N PHE A 389 2.92 24.07 -1.91
CA PHE A 389 1.56 24.18 -2.42
C PHE A 389 0.67 22.96 -2.20
N THR A 390 1.17 21.91 -1.53
CA THR A 390 0.46 20.63 -1.37
C THR A 390 -0.97 20.80 -0.90
N GLU A 391 -1.17 21.44 0.25
CA GLU A 391 -2.50 21.55 0.85
C GLU A 391 -3.45 22.41 0.01
N ARG A 392 -2.94 23.51 -0.56
CA ARG A 392 -3.72 24.40 -1.41
C ARG A 392 -4.19 23.69 -2.67
N ALA A 393 -3.28 22.95 -3.33
CA ALA A 393 -3.59 22.14 -4.50
C ALA A 393 -4.66 21.07 -4.21
N VAL A 394 -4.49 20.31 -3.12
CA VAL A 394 -5.43 19.24 -2.76
C VAL A 394 -6.82 19.81 -2.48
N ARG A 395 -6.93 20.93 -1.74
CA ARG A 395 -8.23 21.59 -1.47
C ARG A 395 -8.89 22.11 -2.74
N ALA A 396 -8.15 22.81 -3.59
CA ALA A 396 -8.68 23.36 -4.84
C ALA A 396 -9.18 22.27 -5.78
N LEU A 397 -8.42 21.19 -5.92
CA LEU A 397 -8.80 20.04 -6.74
C LEU A 397 -10.01 19.30 -6.17
N HIS A 398 -10.08 19.11 -4.86
CA HIS A 398 -11.23 18.49 -4.21
C HIS A 398 -12.53 19.24 -4.51
N THR A 399 -12.51 20.57 -4.36
CA THR A 399 -13.67 21.44 -4.64
C THR A 399 -14.02 21.45 -6.13
N VAL A 400 -13.05 21.59 -7.04
CA VAL A 400 -13.33 21.72 -8.50
C VAL A 400 -13.91 20.43 -9.09
N TYR A 401 -13.64 19.28 -8.49
CA TYR A 401 -14.24 18.00 -8.89
C TYR A 401 -15.56 17.67 -8.19
N GLY A 402 -16.05 18.56 -7.31
CA GLY A 402 -17.33 18.38 -6.64
C GLY A 402 -17.29 17.33 -5.52
N LEU A 403 -16.09 17.05 -4.98
CA LEU A 403 -15.91 16.06 -3.90
C LEU A 403 -16.22 16.63 -2.51
N ASP A 404 -16.64 17.90 -2.41
CA ASP A 404 -17.10 18.48 -1.14
C ASP A 404 -18.41 17.79 -0.74
N GLY A 405 -18.40 17.05 0.38
CA GLY A 405 -19.62 16.48 0.95
C GLY A 405 -20.65 17.57 1.26
N GLU A 406 -21.95 17.23 1.22
CA GLU A 406 -23.06 18.13 1.59
C GLU A 406 -22.96 18.62 3.04
#